data_dffbec17f5d0d348b41fcbc9c4000a87
#
_entry.id   dffbec17f5d0d348b41fcbc9c4000a87
#
_cell.length_a   1.000
_cell.length_b   1.000
_cell.length_c   1.000
_cell.angle_alpha   90.00
_cell.angle_beta   90.00
_cell.angle_gamma   90.00
#
_symmetry.space_group_name_H-M   'P 1'
#
loop_
_entity.id
_entity.type
_entity.pdbx_description
1 polymer ?
#
loop_
_entity_poly.entity_id
_entity_poly.type
_entity_poly.pdbx_seq_one_letter_code
_entity_poly.pdbx_strand_id
1 'polypeptide(L)'
;KSVTVAEITELLGISESTARRDITALDRAGRLTKVFGGAVTSDGSFVTQEPTVAQKVDVQKAEKIQIARCAAAMIEDRDFVYLDAGTTTGYMIEFLARTKAAFVTNAVAHAQKLAAQGNRVFLVGGELKSSTEAVIGAQAMETLERYHFTKGFFGTNGISRNEGFTTPDAGEAQVKRTAMRQCRISYVLADSTKFGNISAVTFASFDAGIILTEKIVEGYQAGEKLILCE
;
A
#
# COMPACT_ATOMS: atom_id res chain seq x y z
N LYS A 1 6.55 -1.56 -23.91
CA LYS A 1 7.37 -2.10 -25.03
C LYS A 1 7.67 -3.56 -24.74
N SER A 2 7.75 -4.41 -25.79
CA SER A 2 8.09 -5.83 -25.68
C SER A 2 9.40 -6.13 -26.41
N VAL A 3 10.12 -7.13 -25.96
CA VAL A 3 11.34 -7.62 -26.60
C VAL A 3 11.38 -9.15 -26.50
N THR A 4 11.75 -9.83 -27.57
CA THR A 4 11.91 -11.27 -27.60
C THR A 4 13.33 -11.68 -27.16
N VAL A 5 13.50 -12.94 -26.74
CA VAL A 5 14.83 -13.49 -26.41
C VAL A 5 15.74 -13.42 -27.61
N ALA A 6 15.24 -13.66 -28.83
CA ALA A 6 16.01 -13.56 -30.06
C ALA A 6 16.53 -12.14 -30.32
N GLU A 7 15.66 -11.13 -30.18
CA GLU A 7 16.08 -9.72 -30.32
C GLU A 7 17.11 -9.32 -29.25
N ILE A 8 17.00 -9.79 -28.02
CA ILE A 8 17.99 -9.53 -26.97
C ILE A 8 19.33 -10.16 -27.30
N THR A 9 19.34 -11.42 -27.77
CA THR A 9 20.59 -12.11 -28.15
C THR A 9 21.29 -11.43 -29.32
N GLU A 10 20.53 -10.98 -30.30
CA GLU A 10 21.07 -10.24 -31.45
C GLU A 10 21.60 -8.87 -31.05
N LEU A 11 20.80 -8.09 -30.28
CA LEU A 11 21.14 -6.73 -29.87
C LEU A 11 22.34 -6.65 -28.93
N LEU A 12 22.46 -7.61 -27.99
CA LEU A 12 23.49 -7.59 -26.94
C LEU A 12 24.65 -8.56 -27.21
N GLY A 13 24.56 -9.38 -28.23
CA GLY A 13 25.60 -10.37 -28.55
C GLY A 13 25.81 -11.44 -27.49
N ILE A 14 24.75 -11.80 -26.72
CA ILE A 14 24.80 -12.78 -25.64
C ILE A 14 24.08 -14.07 -26.03
N SER A 15 24.34 -15.15 -25.29
CA SER A 15 23.64 -16.43 -25.51
C SER A 15 22.18 -16.37 -25.07
N GLU A 16 21.29 -17.20 -25.66
CA GLU A 16 19.90 -17.35 -25.21
C GLU A 16 19.81 -17.72 -23.73
N SER A 17 20.69 -18.56 -23.23
CA SER A 17 20.72 -18.96 -21.84
C SER A 17 21.02 -17.80 -20.90
N THR A 18 21.93 -16.90 -21.31
CA THR A 18 22.24 -15.66 -20.58
C THR A 18 21.03 -14.72 -20.61
N ALA A 19 20.45 -14.47 -21.78
CA ALA A 19 19.28 -13.62 -21.93
C ALA A 19 18.10 -14.10 -21.06
N ARG A 20 17.82 -15.41 -21.06
CA ARG A 20 16.74 -16.00 -20.23
C ARG A 20 17.01 -15.89 -18.73
N ARG A 21 18.26 -16.03 -18.29
CA ARG A 21 18.67 -15.86 -16.90
C ARG A 21 18.52 -14.41 -16.47
N ASP A 22 18.98 -13.48 -17.31
CA ASP A 22 18.93 -12.05 -17.02
C ASP A 22 17.48 -11.52 -17.02
N ILE A 23 16.64 -11.95 -17.97
CA ILE A 23 15.18 -11.70 -17.94
C ILE A 23 14.57 -12.21 -16.61
N THR A 24 14.93 -13.41 -16.18
CA THR A 24 14.40 -13.98 -14.93
C THR A 24 14.89 -13.19 -13.70
N ALA A 25 16.11 -12.70 -13.70
CA ALA A 25 16.65 -11.87 -12.63
C ALA A 25 15.95 -10.49 -12.56
N LEU A 26 15.75 -9.87 -13.73
CA LEU A 26 15.06 -8.57 -13.84
C LEU A 26 13.56 -8.67 -13.52
N ASP A 27 12.91 -9.78 -13.89
CA ASP A 27 11.53 -10.08 -13.54
C ASP A 27 11.36 -10.20 -12.01
N ARG A 28 12.26 -10.96 -11.35
CA ARG A 28 12.31 -11.06 -9.89
C ARG A 28 12.59 -9.72 -9.21
N ALA A 29 13.34 -8.86 -9.85
CA ALA A 29 13.63 -7.51 -9.37
C ALA A 29 12.50 -6.50 -9.69
N GLY A 30 11.41 -6.93 -10.35
CA GLY A 30 10.28 -6.07 -10.73
C GLY A 30 10.60 -5.05 -11.82
N ARG A 31 11.73 -5.21 -12.53
CA ARG A 31 12.19 -4.26 -13.56
C ARG A 31 11.64 -4.52 -14.95
N LEU A 32 11.08 -5.69 -15.17
CA LEU A 32 10.34 -6.10 -16.36
C LEU A 32 9.38 -7.26 -16.00
N THR A 33 8.47 -7.58 -16.90
CA THR A 33 7.61 -8.76 -16.78
C THR A 33 8.04 -9.80 -17.80
N LYS A 34 8.45 -10.98 -17.32
CA LYS A 34 8.79 -12.12 -18.18
C LYS A 34 7.51 -12.66 -18.83
N VAL A 35 7.56 -12.86 -20.15
CA VAL A 35 6.50 -13.47 -20.94
C VAL A 35 7.03 -14.66 -21.70
N PHE A 36 6.13 -15.45 -22.32
CA PHE A 36 6.58 -16.56 -23.17
C PHE A 36 7.40 -16.03 -24.35
N GLY A 37 8.67 -16.44 -24.43
CA GLY A 37 9.58 -16.06 -25.50
C GLY A 37 10.27 -14.70 -25.37
N GLY A 38 10.10 -13.96 -24.25
CA GLY A 38 10.72 -12.65 -24.10
C GLY A 38 10.40 -11.92 -22.79
N ALA A 39 10.40 -10.60 -22.87
CA ALA A 39 10.05 -9.71 -21.77
C ALA A 39 9.25 -8.52 -22.27
N VAL A 40 8.46 -7.95 -21.41
CA VAL A 40 7.82 -6.64 -21.61
C VAL A 40 8.33 -5.66 -20.56
N THR A 41 8.51 -4.40 -20.94
CA THR A 41 8.84 -3.38 -19.96
C THR A 41 7.74 -3.34 -18.91
N SER A 42 8.11 -3.40 -17.65
CA SER A 42 7.25 -2.93 -16.57
C SER A 42 7.24 -1.38 -16.60
N ASP A 43 6.70 -0.81 -17.68
CA ASP A 43 6.26 0.59 -17.66
C ASP A 43 5.03 0.61 -16.74
N GLY A 44 5.28 0.75 -15.43
CA GLY A 44 4.31 0.67 -14.35
C GLY A 44 3.38 -0.54 -14.52
N SER A 45 3.65 -1.67 -13.88
CA SER A 45 2.78 -2.84 -14.02
C SER A 45 1.35 -2.43 -13.67
N PHE A 46 0.47 -2.41 -14.67
CA PHE A 46 -0.93 -2.07 -14.46
C PHE A 46 -1.60 -3.26 -13.76
N VAL A 47 -1.78 -3.15 -12.46
CA VAL A 47 -2.36 -4.21 -11.62
C VAL A 47 -3.87 -4.09 -11.64
N THR A 48 -4.53 -4.95 -12.41
CA THR A 48 -6.00 -4.99 -12.54
C THR A 48 -6.67 -5.91 -11.51
N GLN A 49 -5.94 -6.87 -10.95
CA GLN A 49 -6.48 -7.80 -9.96
C GLN A 49 -5.93 -7.47 -8.58
N GLU A 50 -6.81 -7.46 -7.58
CA GLU A 50 -6.43 -7.29 -6.20
C GLU A 50 -6.12 -8.64 -5.58
N PRO A 51 -4.86 -8.88 -5.13
CA PRO A 51 -4.54 -10.07 -4.36
C PRO A 51 -5.29 -10.04 -3.02
N THR A 52 -5.74 -11.21 -2.55
CA THR A 52 -6.40 -11.35 -1.25
C THR A 52 -5.46 -10.98 -0.08
N VAL A 53 -6.02 -10.72 1.11
CA VAL A 53 -5.23 -10.49 2.33
C VAL A 53 -4.27 -11.65 2.57
N ALA A 54 -4.73 -12.89 2.44
CA ALA A 54 -3.91 -14.09 2.62
C ALA A 54 -2.71 -14.15 1.65
N GLN A 55 -2.89 -13.72 0.40
CA GLN A 55 -1.81 -13.66 -0.57
C GLN A 55 -0.81 -12.52 -0.30
N LYS A 56 -1.27 -11.42 0.32
CA LYS A 56 -0.45 -10.24 0.60
C LYS A 56 0.34 -10.36 1.92
N VAL A 57 -0.13 -11.15 2.88
CA VAL A 57 0.39 -11.12 4.25
C VAL A 57 1.88 -11.43 4.32
N ASP A 58 2.34 -12.45 3.61
CA ASP A 58 3.75 -12.86 3.65
C ASP A 58 4.64 -12.20 2.58
N VAL A 59 4.05 -11.46 1.63
CA VAL A 59 4.82 -10.73 0.61
C VAL A 59 5.44 -9.48 1.23
N GLN A 60 6.77 -9.31 1.11
CA GLN A 60 7.54 -8.20 1.69
C GLN A 60 7.23 -8.01 3.20
N LYS A 61 7.18 -9.13 3.92
CA LYS A 61 6.78 -9.13 5.34
C LYS A 61 7.73 -8.36 6.23
N ALA A 62 9.04 -8.51 6.01
CA ALA A 62 10.06 -7.82 6.80
C ALA A 62 9.97 -6.31 6.61
N GLU A 63 9.82 -5.86 5.37
CA GLU A 63 9.67 -4.47 4.97
C GLU A 63 8.40 -3.86 5.57
N LYS A 64 7.28 -4.58 5.48
CA LYS A 64 6.01 -4.15 6.09
C LYS A 64 6.09 -4.03 7.61
N ILE A 65 6.76 -4.95 8.27
CA ILE A 65 6.97 -4.91 9.72
C ILE A 65 7.82 -3.70 10.12
N GLN A 66 8.87 -3.41 9.38
CA GLN A 66 9.73 -2.23 9.59
C GLN A 66 8.93 -0.94 9.45
N ILE A 67 8.18 -0.78 8.36
CA ILE A 67 7.30 0.37 8.12
C ILE A 67 6.21 0.49 9.20
N ALA A 68 5.59 -0.62 9.56
CA ALA A 68 4.53 -0.68 10.55
C ALA A 68 5.01 -0.25 11.95
N ARG A 69 6.21 -0.65 12.34
CA ARG A 69 6.85 -0.23 13.61
C ARG A 69 7.08 1.28 13.63
N CYS A 70 7.64 1.82 12.55
CA CYS A 70 7.86 3.25 12.38
C CYS A 70 6.53 4.03 12.47
N ALA A 71 5.50 3.58 11.75
CA ALA A 71 4.18 4.20 11.75
C ALA A 71 3.50 4.15 13.13
N ALA A 72 3.59 3.02 13.84
CA ALA A 72 3.01 2.87 15.16
C ALA A 72 3.63 3.84 16.19
N ALA A 73 4.94 4.11 16.09
CA ALA A 73 5.63 5.06 16.94
C ALA A 73 5.18 6.53 16.76
N MET A 74 4.47 6.83 15.67
CA MET A 74 3.94 8.18 15.41
C MET A 74 2.60 8.46 16.10
N ILE A 75 2.00 7.46 16.77
CA ILE A 75 0.69 7.61 17.43
C ILE A 75 0.89 8.09 18.86
N GLU A 76 0.18 9.14 19.22
CA GLU A 76 0.19 9.76 20.53
C GLU A 76 -1.12 9.54 21.30
N ASP A 77 -1.11 9.62 22.63
CA ASP A 77 -2.26 9.37 23.51
C ASP A 77 -3.54 10.19 23.21
N ARG A 78 -3.39 11.34 22.56
CA ARG A 78 -4.52 12.22 22.23
C ARG A 78 -5.00 12.11 20.79
N ASP A 79 -4.43 11.17 20.03
CA ASP A 79 -4.79 11.02 18.63
C ASP A 79 -6.18 10.39 18.46
N PHE A 80 -6.85 10.85 17.42
CA PHE A 80 -7.99 10.18 16.83
C PHE A 80 -7.56 9.68 15.45
N VAL A 81 -7.34 8.38 15.35
CA VAL A 81 -6.59 7.74 14.26
C VAL A 81 -7.53 7.00 13.33
N TYR A 82 -7.40 7.23 12.02
CA TYR A 82 -7.94 6.31 11.03
C TYR A 82 -6.90 5.27 10.64
N LEU A 83 -7.28 4.00 10.69
CA LEU A 83 -6.45 2.87 10.28
C LEU A 83 -7.14 2.12 9.14
N ASP A 84 -6.58 2.24 7.94
CA ASP A 84 -7.11 1.66 6.72
C ASP A 84 -6.96 0.13 6.69
N ALA A 85 -7.83 -0.56 5.96
CA ALA A 85 -7.69 -2.00 5.74
C ALA A 85 -6.45 -2.30 4.88
N GLY A 86 -5.61 -3.21 5.36
CA GLY A 86 -4.40 -3.62 4.65
C GLY A 86 -3.44 -4.42 5.51
N THR A 87 -2.51 -5.14 4.87
CA THR A 87 -1.57 -5.98 5.60
C THR A 87 -0.52 -5.16 6.36
N THR A 88 0.01 -4.08 5.77
CA THR A 88 1.00 -3.22 6.42
C THR A 88 0.40 -2.48 7.62
N THR A 89 -0.80 -1.93 7.47
CA THR A 89 -1.55 -1.29 8.57
C THR A 89 -1.94 -2.29 9.65
N GLY A 90 -2.24 -3.53 9.26
CA GLY A 90 -2.50 -4.63 10.21
C GLY A 90 -1.30 -4.99 11.09
N TYR A 91 -0.09 -4.91 10.54
CA TYR A 91 1.14 -5.11 11.32
C TYR A 91 1.40 -3.99 12.34
N MET A 92 0.93 -2.75 12.10
CA MET A 92 1.05 -1.67 13.08
C MET A 92 0.46 -2.05 14.43
N ILE A 93 -0.64 -2.81 14.43
CA ILE A 93 -1.36 -3.18 15.66
C ILE A 93 -0.48 -4.01 16.59
N GLU A 94 0.46 -4.78 16.07
CA GLU A 94 1.41 -5.58 16.85
C GLU A 94 2.39 -4.71 17.67
N PHE A 95 2.60 -3.47 17.24
CA PHE A 95 3.48 -2.49 17.90
C PHE A 95 2.73 -1.44 18.71
N LEU A 96 1.38 -1.47 18.69
CA LEU A 96 0.55 -0.58 19.51
C LEU A 96 0.34 -1.22 20.90
N ALA A 97 0.92 -0.61 21.91
CA ALA A 97 0.51 -0.88 23.28
C ALA A 97 -0.89 -0.29 23.54
N ARG A 98 -1.48 -0.59 24.71
CA ARG A 98 -2.67 0.12 25.14
C ARG A 98 -2.37 1.61 25.26
N THR A 99 -3.06 2.41 24.48
CA THR A 99 -2.93 3.87 24.42
C THR A 99 -4.26 4.55 24.76
N LYS A 100 -4.24 5.84 25.03
CA LYS A 100 -5.45 6.66 25.18
C LYS A 100 -5.96 7.20 23.84
N ALA A 101 -5.26 6.95 22.73
CA ALA A 101 -5.74 7.23 21.40
C ALA A 101 -7.03 6.45 21.10
N ALA A 102 -7.87 7.00 20.23
CA ALA A 102 -9.04 6.29 19.72
C ALA A 102 -8.83 5.99 18.22
N PHE A 103 -9.27 4.82 17.82
CA PHE A 103 -9.08 4.30 16.46
C PHE A 103 -10.41 4.17 15.73
N VAL A 104 -10.42 4.49 14.46
CA VAL A 104 -11.50 4.17 13.51
C VAL A 104 -10.88 3.33 12.41
N THR A 105 -11.51 2.24 12.03
CA THR A 105 -11.04 1.38 10.95
C THR A 105 -12.19 0.83 10.13
N ASN A 106 -11.95 0.58 8.86
CA ASN A 106 -12.83 -0.17 7.97
C ASN A 106 -12.44 -1.65 7.85
N ALA A 107 -11.50 -2.15 8.67
CA ALA A 107 -11.08 -3.54 8.67
C ALA A 107 -11.59 -4.27 9.92
N VAL A 108 -12.39 -5.32 9.73
CA VAL A 108 -12.95 -6.11 10.84
C VAL A 108 -11.85 -6.74 11.70
N ALA A 109 -10.85 -7.35 11.08
CA ALA A 109 -9.73 -7.97 11.78
C ALA A 109 -8.89 -6.95 12.58
N HIS A 110 -8.73 -5.72 12.09
CA HIS A 110 -8.03 -4.65 12.82
C HIS A 110 -8.82 -4.22 14.05
N ALA A 111 -10.14 -4.03 13.90
CA ALA A 111 -11.00 -3.66 15.02
C ALA A 111 -10.96 -4.72 16.14
N GLN A 112 -11.02 -6.00 15.80
CA GLN A 112 -10.93 -7.10 16.75
C GLN A 112 -9.59 -7.10 17.50
N LYS A 113 -8.47 -6.98 16.78
CA LYS A 113 -7.13 -6.94 17.38
C LYS A 113 -6.95 -5.74 18.32
N LEU A 114 -7.34 -4.55 17.88
CA LEU A 114 -7.26 -3.33 18.70
C LEU A 114 -8.10 -3.43 19.96
N ALA A 115 -9.34 -3.93 19.86
CA ALA A 115 -10.22 -4.13 21.00
C ALA A 115 -9.67 -5.16 21.99
N ALA A 116 -9.09 -6.28 21.50
CA ALA A 116 -8.47 -7.29 22.34
C ALA A 116 -7.27 -6.76 23.14
N GLN A 117 -6.55 -5.75 22.60
CA GLN A 117 -5.48 -5.03 23.32
C GLN A 117 -5.99 -3.97 24.30
N GLY A 118 -7.31 -3.77 24.40
CA GLY A 118 -7.93 -2.77 25.28
C GLY A 118 -7.91 -1.34 24.74
N ASN A 119 -7.66 -1.16 23.45
CA ASN A 119 -7.75 0.14 22.79
C ASN A 119 -9.20 0.51 22.46
N ARG A 120 -9.52 1.80 22.48
CA ARG A 120 -10.82 2.30 22.05
C ARG A 120 -10.87 2.30 20.52
N VAL A 121 -11.81 1.53 19.95
CA VAL A 121 -11.92 1.36 18.49
C VAL A 121 -13.38 1.47 18.05
N PHE A 122 -13.58 2.10 16.89
CA PHE A 122 -14.82 2.19 16.14
C PHE A 122 -14.66 1.48 14.81
N LEU A 123 -15.50 0.52 14.53
CA LEU A 123 -15.58 -0.14 13.24
C LEU A 123 -16.57 0.61 12.35
N VAL A 124 -16.14 0.99 11.14
CA VAL A 124 -17.01 1.59 10.14
C VAL A 124 -18.00 0.54 9.64
N GLY A 125 -19.28 0.91 9.56
CA GLY A 125 -20.34 0.04 9.01
C GLY A 125 -20.39 0.09 7.49
N GLY A 126 -20.96 -0.95 6.86
CA GLY A 126 -21.14 -1.03 5.42
C GLY A 126 -21.04 -2.45 4.89
N GLU A 127 -20.75 -2.60 3.60
CA GLU A 127 -20.56 -3.88 2.93
C GLU A 127 -19.16 -4.45 3.20
N LEU A 128 -19.08 -5.70 3.63
CA LEU A 128 -17.81 -6.39 3.83
C LEU A 128 -17.36 -7.05 2.52
N LYS A 129 -16.27 -6.56 1.97
CA LYS A 129 -15.62 -7.14 0.78
C LYS A 129 -14.80 -8.36 1.17
N SER A 130 -15.13 -9.52 0.62
CA SER A 130 -14.55 -10.81 1.00
C SER A 130 -13.05 -10.95 0.69
N SER A 131 -12.56 -10.35 -0.41
CA SER A 131 -11.16 -10.50 -0.85
C SER A 131 -10.16 -9.77 0.04
N THR A 132 -10.54 -8.61 0.56
CA THR A 132 -9.66 -7.72 1.35
C THR A 132 -10.13 -7.54 2.79
N GLU A 133 -11.29 -8.13 3.15
CA GLU A 133 -11.91 -8.01 4.48
C GLU A 133 -12.13 -6.55 4.92
N ALA A 134 -12.22 -5.66 3.92
CA ALA A 134 -12.48 -4.25 4.10
C ALA A 134 -13.97 -3.95 4.02
N VAL A 135 -14.45 -3.09 4.90
CA VAL A 135 -15.79 -2.51 4.82
C VAL A 135 -15.77 -1.36 3.82
N ILE A 136 -16.69 -1.39 2.85
CA ILE A 136 -16.82 -0.44 1.74
C ILE A 136 -18.27 0.06 1.60
N GLY A 137 -18.52 0.93 0.63
CA GLY A 137 -19.85 1.38 0.23
C GLY A 137 -20.27 2.72 0.84
N ALA A 138 -21.47 3.18 0.47
CA ALA A 138 -21.99 4.50 0.81
C ALA A 138 -22.08 4.74 2.34
N GLN A 139 -22.53 3.74 3.09
CA GLN A 139 -22.64 3.82 4.54
C GLN A 139 -21.28 4.03 5.22
N ALA A 140 -20.22 3.39 4.69
CA ALA A 140 -18.86 3.60 5.18
C ALA A 140 -18.40 5.04 4.94
N MET A 141 -18.64 5.58 3.75
CA MET A 141 -18.28 6.94 3.39
C MET A 141 -19.04 7.96 4.24
N GLU A 142 -20.37 7.83 4.38
CA GLU A 142 -21.19 8.72 5.23
C GLU A 142 -20.73 8.73 6.69
N THR A 143 -20.30 7.58 7.20
CA THR A 143 -19.76 7.47 8.56
C THR A 143 -18.44 8.23 8.67
N LEU A 144 -17.54 8.04 7.71
CA LEU A 144 -16.22 8.69 7.70
C LEU A 144 -16.30 10.21 7.53
N GLU A 145 -17.24 10.72 6.73
CA GLU A 145 -17.45 12.15 6.52
C GLU A 145 -17.79 12.93 7.80
N ARG A 146 -18.31 12.24 8.81
CA ARG A 146 -18.64 12.83 10.11
C ARG A 146 -17.47 12.90 11.10
N TYR A 147 -16.34 12.28 10.76
CA TYR A 147 -15.16 12.24 11.62
C TYR A 147 -14.10 13.24 11.14
N HIS A 148 -13.26 13.67 12.09
CA HIS A 148 -12.06 14.47 11.82
C HIS A 148 -10.88 13.81 12.53
N PHE A 149 -9.99 13.23 11.75
CA PHE A 149 -8.86 12.48 12.28
C PHE A 149 -7.63 13.36 12.45
N THR A 150 -6.89 13.15 13.53
CA THR A 150 -5.57 13.78 13.71
C THR A 150 -4.57 13.17 12.75
N LYS A 151 -4.61 11.84 12.63
CA LYS A 151 -3.71 11.05 11.76
C LYS A 151 -4.48 9.95 11.07
N GLY A 152 -4.13 9.67 9.81
CA GLY A 152 -4.63 8.51 9.07
C GLY A 152 -3.48 7.71 8.50
N PHE A 153 -3.57 6.38 8.57
CA PHE A 153 -2.58 5.45 8.03
C PHE A 153 -3.22 4.60 6.94
N PHE A 154 -2.69 4.69 5.74
CA PHE A 154 -3.28 4.12 4.53
C PHE A 154 -2.34 3.13 3.87
N GLY A 155 -2.89 2.01 3.37
CA GLY A 155 -2.19 1.15 2.42
C GLY A 155 -2.37 1.63 0.99
N THR A 156 -1.45 1.24 0.11
CA THR A 156 -1.55 1.47 -1.33
C THR A 156 -1.04 0.26 -2.12
N ASN A 157 -1.52 0.10 -3.36
CA ASN A 157 -1.03 -0.93 -4.28
C ASN A 157 -0.01 -0.36 -5.27
N GLY A 158 -0.05 0.94 -5.53
CA GLY A 158 0.91 1.60 -6.41
C GLY A 158 1.11 3.07 -6.06
N ILE A 159 2.30 3.57 -6.36
CA ILE A 159 2.72 4.96 -6.16
C ILE A 159 3.36 5.47 -7.44
N SER A 160 2.87 6.57 -7.96
CA SER A 160 3.44 7.30 -9.07
C SER A 160 3.38 8.81 -8.80
N ARG A 161 4.34 9.56 -9.33
CA ARG A 161 4.31 11.04 -9.20
C ARG A 161 3.13 11.67 -9.94
N ASN A 162 2.77 11.09 -11.08
CA ASN A 162 1.70 11.62 -11.94
C ASN A 162 0.32 11.14 -11.49
N GLU A 163 0.16 9.83 -11.26
CA GLU A 163 -1.13 9.21 -10.92
C GLU A 163 -1.41 9.22 -9.41
N GLY A 164 -0.38 9.48 -8.59
CA GLY A 164 -0.52 9.50 -7.14
C GLY A 164 -0.58 8.11 -6.53
N PHE A 165 -1.46 7.93 -5.54
CA PHE A 165 -1.68 6.67 -4.82
C PHE A 165 -2.84 5.91 -5.45
N THR A 166 -2.60 4.64 -5.79
CA THR A 166 -3.55 3.83 -6.56
C THR A 166 -3.90 2.51 -5.88
N THR A 167 -5.10 2.01 -6.15
CA THR A 167 -5.62 0.71 -5.71
C THR A 167 -6.44 0.07 -6.83
N PRO A 168 -6.57 -1.27 -6.91
CA PRO A 168 -7.32 -1.90 -7.99
C PRO A 168 -8.84 -1.70 -7.90
N ASP A 169 -9.39 -1.52 -6.70
CA ASP A 169 -10.83 -1.53 -6.43
C ASP A 169 -11.40 -0.12 -6.23
N ALA A 170 -12.48 0.20 -6.96
CA ALA A 170 -13.11 1.52 -6.90
C ALA A 170 -13.82 1.79 -5.55
N GLY A 171 -14.43 0.77 -4.94
CA GLY A 171 -15.07 0.90 -3.63
C GLY A 171 -14.07 1.21 -2.53
N GLU A 172 -12.93 0.51 -2.52
CA GLU A 172 -11.84 0.80 -1.59
C GLU A 172 -11.23 2.18 -1.85
N ALA A 173 -11.04 2.56 -3.13
CA ALA A 173 -10.54 3.88 -3.48
C ALA A 173 -11.42 5.00 -2.94
N GLN A 174 -12.75 4.83 -2.99
CA GLN A 174 -13.71 5.81 -2.46
C GLN A 174 -13.59 5.94 -0.94
N VAL A 175 -13.53 4.82 -0.22
CA VAL A 175 -13.36 4.83 1.25
C VAL A 175 -12.04 5.47 1.65
N LYS A 176 -10.92 5.08 1.00
CA LYS A 176 -9.60 5.68 1.24
C LYS A 176 -9.61 7.19 0.99
N ARG A 177 -10.17 7.62 -0.13
CA ARG A 177 -10.29 9.05 -0.50
C ARG A 177 -11.09 9.82 0.54
N THR A 178 -12.24 9.29 0.96
CA THR A 178 -13.11 9.92 1.95
C THR A 178 -12.38 10.04 3.30
N ALA A 179 -11.79 8.96 3.79
CA ALA A 179 -11.05 8.99 5.05
C ALA A 179 -9.85 9.95 5.01
N MET A 180 -9.09 9.94 3.90
CA MET A 180 -7.90 10.78 3.74
C MET A 180 -8.24 12.28 3.77
N ARG A 181 -9.38 12.69 3.21
CA ARG A 181 -9.88 14.07 3.26
C ARG A 181 -10.25 14.52 4.68
N GLN A 182 -10.56 13.59 5.56
CA GLN A 182 -10.91 13.86 6.95
C GLN A 182 -9.68 13.83 7.89
N CYS A 183 -8.49 13.56 7.37
CA CYS A 183 -7.26 13.52 8.14
C CYS A 183 -6.52 14.86 8.11
N ARG A 184 -6.03 15.30 9.26
CA ARG A 184 -5.09 16.43 9.35
C ARG A 184 -3.72 16.05 8.79
N ILE A 185 -3.27 14.84 9.05
CA ILE A 185 -2.04 14.27 8.51
C ILE A 185 -2.35 12.86 8.01
N SER A 186 -1.98 12.60 6.75
CA SER A 186 -2.14 11.27 6.13
C SER A 186 -0.79 10.64 5.88
N TYR A 187 -0.60 9.42 6.38
CA TYR A 187 0.58 8.59 6.13
C TYR A 187 0.21 7.45 5.18
N VAL A 188 1.00 7.25 4.13
CA VAL A 188 0.85 6.14 3.19
C VAL A 188 1.98 5.14 3.43
N LEU A 189 1.63 3.93 3.86
CA LEU A 189 2.55 2.86 4.19
C LEU A 189 2.80 2.01 2.95
N ALA A 190 4.00 2.06 2.42
CA ALA A 190 4.33 1.41 1.16
C ALA A 190 5.76 0.86 1.16
N ASP A 191 5.89 -0.44 0.96
CA ASP A 191 7.19 -1.01 0.66
C ASP A 191 7.70 -0.54 -0.71
N SER A 192 9.01 -0.62 -0.92
CA SER A 192 9.68 -0.11 -2.12
C SER A 192 9.18 -0.71 -3.43
N THR A 193 8.52 -1.87 -3.41
CA THR A 193 7.96 -2.50 -4.62
C THR A 193 6.70 -1.80 -5.13
N LYS A 194 6.10 -0.89 -4.37
CA LYS A 194 4.90 -0.16 -4.77
C LYS A 194 5.21 1.05 -5.66
N PHE A 195 6.44 1.53 -5.63
CA PHE A 195 6.86 2.68 -6.40
C PHE A 195 6.98 2.33 -7.89
N GLY A 196 6.51 3.25 -8.75
CA GLY A 196 6.44 3.04 -10.19
C GLY A 196 5.29 2.15 -10.66
N ASN A 197 4.54 1.52 -9.76
CA ASN A 197 3.36 0.73 -10.10
C ASN A 197 2.10 1.59 -10.10
N ILE A 198 1.17 1.26 -11.01
CA ILE A 198 -0.13 1.93 -11.14
C ILE A 198 -1.22 0.86 -11.08
N SER A 199 -2.22 1.08 -10.24
CA SER A 199 -3.43 0.26 -10.20
C SER A 199 -4.61 1.00 -10.84
N ALA A 200 -5.73 0.30 -11.03
CA ALA A 200 -6.85 0.78 -11.84
C ALA A 200 -7.47 2.11 -11.38
N VAL A 201 -7.39 2.44 -10.09
CA VAL A 201 -8.08 3.61 -9.53
C VAL A 201 -7.15 4.44 -8.65
N THR A 202 -7.02 5.71 -8.97
CA THR A 202 -6.35 6.70 -8.10
C THR A 202 -7.28 7.11 -6.96
N PHE A 203 -6.82 6.99 -5.72
CA PHE A 203 -7.58 7.48 -4.57
C PHE A 203 -7.08 8.82 -4.03
N ALA A 204 -5.82 9.20 -4.27
CA ALA A 204 -5.30 10.51 -3.90
C ALA A 204 -4.08 10.89 -4.76
N SER A 205 -3.82 12.19 -4.88
CA SER A 205 -2.61 12.71 -5.52
C SER A 205 -1.36 12.38 -4.69
N PHE A 206 -0.19 12.37 -5.32
CA PHE A 206 1.09 12.10 -4.65
C PHE A 206 1.35 13.01 -3.45
N ASP A 207 0.91 14.27 -3.54
CA ASP A 207 1.07 15.27 -2.49
C ASP A 207 0.08 15.16 -1.32
N ALA A 208 -0.91 14.30 -1.41
CA ALA A 208 -1.97 14.17 -0.40
C ALA A 208 -1.50 13.48 0.89
N GLY A 209 -0.34 12.80 0.90
CA GLY A 209 0.15 12.07 2.07
C GLY A 209 1.67 12.03 2.18
N ILE A 210 2.14 11.68 3.37
CA ILE A 210 3.54 11.41 3.67
C ILE A 210 3.78 9.91 3.52
N ILE A 211 4.72 9.53 2.70
CA ILE A 211 5.04 8.11 2.45
C ILE A 211 5.99 7.60 3.52
N LEU A 212 5.66 6.46 4.10
CA LEU A 212 6.55 5.67 4.97
C LEU A 212 7.03 4.46 4.19
N THR A 213 8.35 4.31 4.05
CA THR A 213 8.97 3.22 3.29
C THR A 213 10.27 2.75 3.96
N GLU A 214 10.66 1.49 3.72
CA GLU A 214 11.86 0.89 4.30
C GLU A 214 13.14 1.28 3.57
N LYS A 215 13.01 1.82 2.35
CA LYS A 215 14.18 2.22 1.58
C LYS A 215 13.85 3.32 0.57
N ILE A 216 14.85 4.16 0.26
CA ILE A 216 14.72 5.19 -0.79
C ILE A 216 14.71 4.50 -2.16
N VAL A 217 13.75 4.86 -3.00
CA VAL A 217 13.61 4.38 -4.36
C VAL A 217 14.11 5.45 -5.33
N GLU A 218 14.83 5.04 -6.37
CA GLU A 218 15.34 5.95 -7.40
C GLU A 218 14.22 6.81 -8.00
N GLY A 219 14.47 8.12 -8.12
CA GLY A 219 13.46 9.10 -8.56
C GLY A 219 12.56 9.64 -7.44
N TYR A 220 12.69 9.14 -6.19
CA TYR A 220 11.96 9.62 -5.02
C TYR A 220 12.96 10.02 -3.94
N GLN A 221 12.93 11.27 -3.49
CA GLN A 221 13.91 11.78 -2.51
C GLN A 221 13.31 11.79 -1.10
N ALA A 222 14.16 11.46 -0.11
CA ALA A 222 13.82 11.64 1.29
C ALA A 222 13.74 13.14 1.63
N GLY A 223 12.76 13.53 2.47
CA GLY A 223 12.72 14.87 3.07
C GLY A 223 11.49 15.72 2.73
N GLU A 224 10.88 15.59 1.55
CA GLU A 224 9.71 16.43 1.26
C GLU A 224 8.39 15.79 1.68
N LYS A 225 8.17 14.51 1.31
CA LYS A 225 6.96 13.75 1.65
C LYS A 225 7.25 12.25 1.78
N LEU A 226 8.48 11.91 2.11
CA LEU A 226 8.93 10.54 2.30
C LEU A 226 9.77 10.44 3.56
N ILE A 227 9.38 9.53 4.44
CA ILE A 227 10.10 9.17 5.66
C ILE A 227 10.67 7.77 5.46
N LEU A 228 11.99 7.66 5.63
CA LEU A 228 12.67 6.39 5.66
C LEU A 228 12.49 5.77 7.05
N CYS A 229 11.90 4.57 7.09
CA CYS A 229 11.74 3.78 8.30
C CYS A 229 12.99 2.91 8.52
N GLU A 230 13.66 3.08 9.62
CA GLU A 230 14.86 2.32 10.03
C GLU A 230 14.52 1.20 11.02
#